data_3f4564fde0bc72b861e35419993f496f
#
_entry.id   3f4564fde0bc72b861e35419993f496f
#
_cell.length_a   1.000
_cell.length_b   1.000
_cell.length_c   1.000
_cell.angle_alpha   90.00
_cell.angle_beta   90.00
_cell.angle_gamma   90.00
#
_symmetry.space_group_name_H-M   'P 1'
#
loop_
_entity.id
_entity.type
_entity.pdbx_description
1 polymer ?
#
loop_
_entity_poly.entity_id
_entity_poly.type
_entity_poly.pdbx_seq_one_letter_code
_entity_poly.pdbx_strand_id
1 'polypeptide(L)'
;MTSPLDNYLATVPADKTSLTDDERIENIIPLPPPEHLIRFFPIQGSAVEAQITETRRQVRQILSSRSDRLLVVMGPCSIHDPAAALAYAERLAAERKRHAGELELLMRVYFEKPRTTVGWKGLINDPYLNGSFRINEGLRIARDLLVRINQLGVPAGCEFLDVISPQYIGDLVSWGAIGARTTESQVHRELASGLSAAVGFKNGTDGNVRIAVDALLAARQKHHFLSVHKSGQVAIVETRGNEDCHIILRGGKEPNYDARSVQAACAELARAGLPERLMIDCSHANAGKQYQRQVDVAKDIAAQLAGGERRIIGVMVESHLVEGRQDLENGRALRFGQSITDGCLGWDDSRAVLEALAAAVKRRRAGLPA
;
A
#
# COMPACT_ATOMS: atom_id res chain seq x y z
N MET A 1 -18.39 -32.14 -4.03
CA MET A 1 -17.07 -32.73 -3.66
C MET A 1 -16.38 -31.68 -2.81
N THR A 2 -16.28 -31.92 -1.52
CA THR A 2 -15.54 -31.06 -0.58
C THR A 2 -14.06 -31.09 -0.93
N SER A 3 -13.43 -29.90 -0.99
CA SER A 3 -11.99 -29.77 -1.24
C SER A 3 -11.20 -30.55 -0.18
N PRO A 4 -10.07 -31.20 -0.51
CA PRO A 4 -9.19 -31.81 0.49
C PRO A 4 -8.69 -30.81 1.56
N LEU A 5 -8.81 -29.50 1.32
CA LEU A 5 -8.51 -28.44 2.28
C LEU A 5 -9.61 -28.26 3.35
N ASP A 6 -10.85 -28.65 3.07
CA ASP A 6 -11.93 -28.53 4.05
C ASP A 6 -11.77 -29.49 5.24
N ASN A 7 -11.02 -30.57 5.07
CA ASN A 7 -10.72 -31.54 6.15
C ASN A 7 -9.54 -31.08 7.07
N TYR A 8 -8.79 -30.05 6.69
CA TYR A 8 -7.73 -29.52 7.55
C TYR A 8 -8.24 -28.45 8.55
N LEU A 9 -9.49 -28.03 8.39
CA LEU A 9 -10.15 -27.06 9.25
C LEU A 9 -11.08 -27.75 10.23
N ALA A 10 -10.59 -28.79 10.92
CA ALA A 10 -11.26 -29.23 12.14
C ALA A 10 -11.26 -28.02 13.08
N THR A 11 -12.45 -27.47 13.33
CA THR A 11 -12.66 -26.47 14.38
C THR A 11 -12.17 -27.09 15.68
N VAL A 12 -11.04 -26.61 16.18
CA VAL A 12 -10.62 -26.95 17.55
C VAL A 12 -11.48 -26.05 18.44
N PRO A 13 -12.34 -26.60 19.31
CA PRO A 13 -13.01 -25.78 20.32
C PRO A 13 -11.94 -24.95 21.04
N ALA A 14 -12.22 -23.71 21.38
CA ALA A 14 -11.34 -22.92 22.23
C ALA A 14 -11.09 -23.74 23.50
N ASP A 15 -9.88 -24.26 23.66
CA ASP A 15 -9.49 -24.99 24.88
C ASP A 15 -9.36 -23.95 25.99
N LYS A 16 -10.49 -23.70 26.69
CA LYS A 16 -10.50 -22.81 27.84
C LYS A 16 -9.59 -23.40 28.92
N THR A 17 -8.51 -22.68 29.21
CA THR A 17 -7.57 -23.04 30.27
C THR A 17 -8.08 -22.64 31.64
N SER A 18 -9.03 -21.70 31.72
CA SER A 18 -9.66 -21.24 32.97
C SER A 18 -11.01 -20.56 32.69
N LEU A 19 -11.74 -20.22 33.78
CA LEU A 19 -12.99 -19.46 33.69
C LEU A 19 -12.78 -18.00 33.22
N THR A 20 -11.55 -17.50 33.25
CA THR A 20 -11.19 -16.14 32.90
C THR A 20 -10.52 -16.02 31.52
N ASP A 21 -10.38 -17.14 30.81
CA ASP A 21 -9.73 -17.21 29.51
C ASP A 21 -10.77 -17.49 28.40
N ASP A 22 -10.55 -16.86 27.25
CA ASP A 22 -11.35 -17.04 26.03
C ASP A 22 -12.88 -16.91 26.21
N GLU A 23 -13.34 -16.12 27.17
CA GLU A 23 -14.78 -15.94 27.45
C GLU A 23 -15.60 -15.42 26.26
N ARG A 24 -14.95 -14.65 25.37
CA ARG A 24 -15.57 -14.00 24.21
C ARG A 24 -15.08 -14.54 22.88
N ILE A 25 -14.24 -15.57 22.90
CA ILE A 25 -13.78 -16.26 21.69
C ILE A 25 -14.74 -17.42 21.42
N GLU A 26 -15.43 -17.35 20.29
CA GLU A 26 -16.36 -18.38 19.86
C GLU A 26 -15.64 -19.55 19.18
N ASN A 27 -14.60 -19.26 18.38
CA ASN A 27 -13.87 -20.28 17.63
C ASN A 27 -12.49 -19.80 17.25
N ILE A 28 -11.51 -20.71 17.18
CA ILE A 28 -10.16 -20.50 16.68
C ILE A 28 -9.93 -21.46 15.50
N ILE A 29 -9.70 -20.90 14.32
CA ILE A 29 -9.43 -21.67 13.09
C ILE A 29 -7.95 -21.51 12.75
N PRO A 30 -7.13 -22.57 12.77
CA PRO A 30 -5.74 -22.50 12.39
C PRO A 30 -5.57 -22.09 10.92
N LEU A 31 -4.63 -21.19 10.64
CA LEU A 31 -4.19 -20.86 9.29
C LEU A 31 -3.03 -21.77 8.88
N PRO A 32 -2.96 -22.22 7.61
CA PRO A 32 -1.74 -22.81 7.07
C PRO A 32 -0.55 -21.86 7.29
N PRO A 33 0.63 -22.37 7.68
CA PRO A 33 1.79 -21.52 7.88
C PRO A 33 2.20 -20.80 6.61
N PRO A 34 2.80 -19.58 6.71
CA PRO A 34 3.24 -18.80 5.55
C PRO A 34 4.09 -19.59 4.55
N GLU A 35 5.00 -20.45 5.03
CA GLU A 35 5.84 -21.25 4.16
C GLU A 35 5.08 -22.23 3.26
N HIS A 36 3.91 -22.74 3.69
CA HIS A 36 3.08 -23.58 2.84
C HIS A 36 2.55 -22.78 1.64
N LEU A 37 2.04 -21.58 1.89
CA LEU A 37 1.53 -20.73 0.83
C LEU A 37 2.66 -20.28 -0.12
N ILE A 38 3.84 -19.97 0.42
CA ILE A 38 5.04 -19.62 -0.35
C ILE A 38 5.47 -20.77 -1.27
N ARG A 39 5.39 -22.02 -0.82
CA ARG A 39 5.71 -23.21 -1.63
C ARG A 39 4.76 -23.41 -2.82
N PHE A 40 3.49 -23.02 -2.69
CA PHE A 40 2.53 -23.09 -3.80
C PHE A 40 2.77 -21.99 -4.85
N PHE A 41 3.33 -20.85 -4.44
CA PHE A 41 3.61 -19.70 -5.29
C PHE A 41 5.07 -19.25 -5.09
N PRO A 42 6.05 -20.08 -5.50
CA PRO A 42 7.46 -19.77 -5.31
C PRO A 42 7.90 -18.69 -6.30
N ILE A 43 8.79 -17.81 -5.85
CA ILE A 43 9.41 -16.78 -6.71
C ILE A 43 10.93 -16.86 -6.75
N GLN A 44 11.54 -17.70 -5.92
CA GLN A 44 12.99 -17.82 -5.81
C GLN A 44 13.64 -18.15 -7.17
N GLY A 45 14.62 -17.34 -7.57
CA GLY A 45 15.32 -17.49 -8.85
C GLY A 45 14.50 -17.09 -10.08
N SER A 46 13.30 -16.53 -9.90
CA SER A 46 12.42 -16.14 -11.00
C SER A 46 12.60 -14.68 -11.43
N ALA A 47 12.07 -14.36 -12.63
CA ALA A 47 11.99 -12.97 -13.11
C ALA A 47 11.18 -12.05 -12.15
N VAL A 48 10.20 -12.61 -11.42
CA VAL A 48 9.42 -11.88 -10.41
C VAL A 48 10.29 -11.44 -9.25
N GLU A 49 11.12 -12.32 -8.70
CA GLU A 49 12.06 -11.96 -7.62
C GLU A 49 13.06 -10.89 -8.08
N ALA A 50 13.62 -11.05 -9.29
CA ALA A 50 14.54 -10.08 -9.88
C ALA A 50 13.88 -8.70 -10.04
N GLN A 51 12.64 -8.65 -10.55
CA GLN A 51 11.89 -7.40 -10.70
C GLN A 51 11.64 -6.71 -9.36
N ILE A 52 11.20 -7.45 -8.34
CA ILE A 52 10.90 -6.90 -7.00
C ILE A 52 12.20 -6.34 -6.39
N THR A 53 13.29 -7.09 -6.48
CA THR A 53 14.61 -6.67 -5.98
C THR A 53 15.07 -5.39 -6.67
N GLU A 54 14.95 -5.32 -7.98
CA GLU A 54 15.33 -4.13 -8.75
C GLU A 54 14.42 -2.94 -8.41
N THR A 55 13.11 -3.13 -8.31
CA THR A 55 12.19 -2.06 -7.95
C THR A 55 12.49 -1.51 -6.55
N ARG A 56 12.73 -2.37 -5.55
CA ARG A 56 13.14 -1.93 -4.22
C ARG A 56 14.45 -1.13 -4.26
N ARG A 57 15.40 -1.51 -5.10
CA ARG A 57 16.65 -0.76 -5.33
C ARG A 57 16.37 0.61 -5.95
N GLN A 58 15.49 0.70 -6.95
CA GLN A 58 15.10 1.96 -7.58
C GLN A 58 14.39 2.91 -6.61
N VAL A 59 13.47 2.40 -5.80
CA VAL A 59 12.81 3.20 -4.75
C VAL A 59 13.82 3.77 -3.76
N ARG A 60 14.80 2.96 -3.31
CA ARG A 60 15.90 3.46 -2.46
C ARG A 60 16.73 4.55 -3.13
N GLN A 61 16.98 4.44 -4.43
CA GLN A 61 17.71 5.47 -5.17
C GLN A 61 16.92 6.79 -5.24
N ILE A 62 15.61 6.74 -5.39
CA ILE A 62 14.74 7.91 -5.35
C ILE A 62 14.77 8.53 -3.94
N LEU A 63 14.59 7.73 -2.89
CA LEU A 63 14.64 8.16 -1.50
C LEU A 63 15.99 8.78 -1.10
N SER A 64 17.09 8.30 -1.67
CA SER A 64 18.44 8.83 -1.41
C SER A 64 18.89 9.92 -2.41
N SER A 65 17.99 10.42 -3.27
CA SER A 65 18.29 11.42 -4.33
C SER A 65 19.34 10.98 -5.36
N ARG A 66 19.64 9.69 -5.46
CA ARG A 66 20.50 9.12 -6.51
C ARG A 66 19.75 8.91 -7.83
N SER A 67 18.43 8.94 -7.79
CA SER A 67 17.53 8.98 -8.94
C SER A 67 16.59 10.16 -8.79
N ASP A 68 16.38 10.90 -9.86
CA ASP A 68 15.47 12.04 -9.92
C ASP A 68 14.07 11.67 -10.47
N ARG A 69 13.82 10.37 -10.70
CA ARG A 69 12.49 9.89 -11.09
C ARG A 69 11.50 10.11 -9.97
N LEU A 70 10.24 10.25 -10.33
CA LEU A 70 9.13 10.35 -9.38
C LEU A 70 8.56 8.96 -9.11
N LEU A 71 8.44 8.57 -7.85
CA LEU A 71 7.74 7.36 -7.44
C LEU A 71 6.23 7.57 -7.57
N VAL A 72 5.53 6.74 -8.33
CA VAL A 72 4.07 6.82 -8.48
C VAL A 72 3.44 5.50 -8.05
N VAL A 73 2.59 5.55 -7.02
CA VAL A 73 1.79 4.40 -6.56
C VAL A 73 0.34 4.64 -6.96
N MET A 74 -0.11 3.98 -8.04
CA MET A 74 -1.42 4.21 -8.65
C MET A 74 -2.21 2.92 -8.79
N GLY A 75 -3.48 2.93 -8.41
CA GLY A 75 -4.37 1.78 -8.54
C GLY A 75 -5.62 1.89 -7.67
N PRO A 76 -6.44 0.82 -7.62
CA PRO A 76 -7.70 0.81 -6.91
C PRO A 76 -7.58 1.21 -5.44
N CYS A 77 -8.63 1.83 -4.91
CA CYS A 77 -8.71 2.14 -3.48
C CYS A 77 -8.57 0.87 -2.63
N SER A 78 -9.21 -0.22 -3.07
CA SER A 78 -9.03 -1.58 -2.55
C SER A 78 -9.28 -2.60 -3.65
N ILE A 79 -8.65 -3.77 -3.52
CA ILE A 79 -8.87 -4.90 -4.42
C ILE A 79 -10.03 -5.73 -3.88
N HIS A 80 -11.08 -5.87 -4.66
CA HIS A 80 -12.22 -6.76 -4.35
C HIS A 80 -12.44 -7.78 -5.48
N ASP A 81 -11.99 -7.48 -6.70
CA ASP A 81 -12.10 -8.33 -7.87
C ASP A 81 -10.71 -8.56 -8.48
N PRO A 82 -10.15 -9.78 -8.34
CA PRO A 82 -8.85 -10.13 -8.91
C PRO A 82 -8.78 -10.00 -10.43
N ALA A 83 -9.87 -10.27 -11.15
CA ALA A 83 -9.90 -10.16 -12.60
C ALA A 83 -9.81 -8.70 -13.05
N ALA A 84 -10.56 -7.81 -12.39
CA ALA A 84 -10.49 -6.37 -12.66
C ALA A 84 -9.10 -5.80 -12.28
N ALA A 85 -8.49 -6.30 -11.21
CA ALA A 85 -7.13 -5.90 -10.81
C ALA A 85 -6.08 -6.29 -11.86
N LEU A 86 -6.18 -7.48 -12.45
CA LEU A 86 -5.28 -7.92 -13.52
C LEU A 86 -5.48 -7.12 -14.81
N ALA A 87 -6.74 -6.86 -15.20
CA ALA A 87 -7.03 -6.01 -16.35
C ALA A 87 -6.50 -4.57 -16.17
N TYR A 88 -6.52 -4.07 -14.93
CA TYR A 88 -5.89 -2.79 -14.61
C TYR A 88 -4.35 -2.87 -14.71
N ALA A 89 -3.74 -3.93 -14.16
CA ALA A 89 -2.30 -4.14 -14.22
C ALA A 89 -1.78 -4.23 -15.66
N GLU A 90 -2.50 -4.90 -16.57
CA GLU A 90 -2.15 -4.99 -18.00
C GLU A 90 -2.05 -3.60 -18.64
N ARG A 91 -3.01 -2.71 -18.35
CA ARG A 91 -2.98 -1.32 -18.84
C ARG A 91 -1.84 -0.53 -18.19
N LEU A 92 -1.62 -0.71 -16.89
CA LEU A 92 -0.56 -0.01 -16.16
C LEU A 92 0.84 -0.44 -16.63
N ALA A 93 1.02 -1.69 -17.05
CA ALA A 93 2.28 -2.19 -17.61
C ALA A 93 2.72 -1.40 -18.86
N ALA A 94 1.77 -1.01 -19.71
CA ALA A 94 2.05 -0.20 -20.88
C ALA A 94 2.52 1.22 -20.49
N GLU A 95 1.82 1.87 -19.55
CA GLU A 95 2.20 3.20 -19.08
C GLU A 95 3.53 3.18 -18.30
N ARG A 96 3.80 2.09 -17.56
CA ARG A 96 5.10 1.91 -16.87
C ARG A 96 6.27 1.88 -17.85
N LYS A 97 6.11 1.21 -18.97
CA LYS A 97 7.13 1.19 -20.04
C LYS A 97 7.27 2.56 -20.70
N ARG A 98 6.14 3.22 -21.00
CA ARG A 98 6.08 4.53 -21.66
C ARG A 98 6.80 5.62 -20.86
N HIS A 99 6.67 5.62 -19.53
CA HIS A 99 7.19 6.65 -18.64
C HIS A 99 8.40 6.20 -17.81
N ALA A 100 9.06 5.11 -18.18
CA ALA A 100 10.15 4.51 -17.41
C ALA A 100 11.34 5.46 -17.16
N GLY A 101 11.53 6.44 -18.03
CA GLY A 101 12.57 7.46 -17.88
C GLY A 101 12.28 8.46 -16.76
N GLU A 102 11.04 8.79 -16.50
CA GLU A 102 10.60 9.85 -15.59
C GLU A 102 9.98 9.32 -14.30
N LEU A 103 9.25 8.20 -14.41
CA LEU A 103 8.46 7.65 -13.32
C LEU A 103 8.94 6.25 -12.93
N GLU A 104 8.96 5.98 -11.63
CA GLU A 104 8.97 4.61 -11.11
C GLU A 104 7.53 4.28 -10.72
N LEU A 105 6.81 3.57 -11.60
CA LEU A 105 5.37 3.34 -11.48
C LEU A 105 5.10 1.97 -10.87
N LEU A 106 4.40 1.96 -9.72
CA LEU A 106 3.95 0.78 -8.99
C LEU A 106 2.42 0.74 -8.96
N MET A 107 1.86 -0.47 -9.02
CA MET A 107 0.43 -0.65 -8.80
C MET A 107 0.10 -0.62 -7.31
N ARG A 108 -0.89 0.18 -6.93
CA ARG A 108 -1.51 0.14 -5.61
C ARG A 108 -2.38 -1.12 -5.51
N VAL A 109 -2.00 -2.06 -4.65
CA VAL A 109 -2.66 -3.36 -4.44
C VAL A 109 -3.00 -3.50 -2.96
N TYR A 110 -4.09 -2.88 -2.54
CA TYR A 110 -4.52 -2.84 -1.15
C TYR A 110 -5.61 -3.89 -0.91
N PHE A 111 -5.29 -4.90 -0.10
CA PHE A 111 -6.18 -6.02 0.22
C PHE A 111 -6.99 -5.84 1.48
N GLU A 112 -6.59 -4.91 2.33
CA GLU A 112 -7.17 -4.67 3.63
C GLU A 112 -7.70 -3.24 3.71
N LYS A 113 -8.79 -3.05 4.43
CA LYS A 113 -9.43 -1.74 4.58
C LYS A 113 -9.67 -1.43 6.06
N PRO A 114 -9.02 -0.39 6.61
CA PRO A 114 -9.31 0.04 7.95
C PRO A 114 -10.74 0.59 8.03
N ARG A 115 -11.52 0.13 9.00
CA ARG A 115 -12.89 0.57 9.23
C ARG A 115 -13.00 1.25 10.58
N THR A 116 -13.65 2.42 10.60
CA THR A 116 -13.97 3.12 11.84
C THR A 116 -15.16 2.46 12.55
N THR A 117 -16.06 1.88 11.75
CA THR A 117 -17.22 1.10 12.18
C THR A 117 -17.21 -0.26 11.46
N VAL A 118 -18.34 -0.97 11.44
CA VAL A 118 -18.48 -2.21 10.67
C VAL A 118 -18.47 -1.96 9.16
N GLY A 119 -18.06 -2.97 8.39
CA GLY A 119 -18.02 -2.93 6.94
C GLY A 119 -17.06 -3.99 6.38
N TRP A 120 -17.05 -4.18 5.07
CA TRP A 120 -16.12 -5.10 4.41
C TRP A 120 -14.66 -4.71 4.71
N LYS A 121 -13.91 -5.65 5.28
CA LYS A 121 -12.54 -5.45 5.77
C LYS A 121 -11.46 -5.64 4.70
N GLY A 122 -11.83 -6.05 3.51
CA GLY A 122 -10.89 -6.29 2.41
C GLY A 122 -10.90 -7.74 1.92
N LEU A 123 -10.21 -7.95 0.79
CA LEU A 123 -10.18 -9.25 0.09
C LEU A 123 -9.59 -10.37 0.94
N ILE A 124 -8.57 -10.10 1.75
CA ILE A 124 -7.99 -11.12 2.62
C ILE A 124 -9.03 -11.60 3.64
N ASN A 125 -9.80 -10.68 4.23
CA ASN A 125 -10.75 -11.03 5.30
C ASN A 125 -12.04 -11.65 4.78
N ASP A 126 -12.58 -11.14 3.67
CA ASP A 126 -13.84 -11.60 3.09
C ASP A 126 -13.76 -11.56 1.55
N PRO A 127 -13.10 -12.57 0.94
CA PRO A 127 -12.81 -12.60 -0.50
C PRO A 127 -14.06 -12.71 -1.38
N TYR A 128 -15.17 -13.21 -0.84
CA TYR A 128 -16.40 -13.44 -1.57
C TYR A 128 -17.48 -12.39 -1.34
N LEU A 129 -17.22 -11.36 -0.54
CA LEU A 129 -18.15 -10.26 -0.25
C LEU A 129 -19.48 -10.73 0.37
N ASN A 130 -19.47 -11.87 1.05
CA ASN A 130 -20.68 -12.53 1.58
C ASN A 130 -20.65 -12.75 3.10
N GLY A 131 -19.66 -12.18 3.79
CA GLY A 131 -19.51 -12.31 5.24
C GLY A 131 -19.05 -13.72 5.70
N SER A 132 -18.56 -14.56 4.80
CA SER A 132 -18.07 -15.90 5.14
C SER A 132 -16.71 -15.90 5.83
N PHE A 133 -15.96 -14.81 5.75
CA PHE A 133 -14.63 -14.62 6.35
C PHE A 133 -13.64 -15.78 6.09
N ARG A 134 -13.63 -16.28 4.86
CA ARG A 134 -12.71 -17.36 4.44
C ARG A 134 -11.28 -16.81 4.26
N ILE A 135 -10.65 -16.38 5.36
CA ILE A 135 -9.37 -15.67 5.39
C ILE A 135 -8.23 -16.48 4.77
N ASN A 136 -8.20 -17.80 4.97
CA ASN A 136 -7.24 -18.71 4.34
C ASN A 136 -7.29 -18.65 2.81
N GLU A 137 -8.48 -18.56 2.23
CA GLU A 137 -8.65 -18.40 0.79
C GLU A 137 -8.30 -16.98 0.35
N GLY A 138 -8.68 -15.98 1.14
CA GLY A 138 -8.31 -14.60 0.89
C GLY A 138 -6.80 -14.38 0.81
N LEU A 139 -6.02 -14.98 1.72
CA LEU A 139 -4.55 -14.95 1.67
C LEU A 139 -3.99 -15.62 0.41
N ARG A 140 -4.55 -16.76 0.02
CA ARG A 140 -4.14 -17.45 -1.19
C ARG A 140 -4.43 -16.64 -2.44
N ILE A 141 -5.64 -16.07 -2.54
CA ILE A 141 -6.04 -15.20 -3.66
C ILE A 141 -5.14 -13.96 -3.73
N ALA A 142 -4.85 -13.34 -2.58
CA ALA A 142 -3.98 -12.17 -2.51
C ALA A 142 -2.55 -12.49 -3.00
N ARG A 143 -1.97 -13.62 -2.57
CA ARG A 143 -0.64 -14.03 -3.01
C ARG A 143 -0.60 -14.39 -4.49
N ASP A 144 -1.56 -15.18 -5.00
CA ASP A 144 -1.67 -15.50 -6.43
C ASP A 144 -1.75 -14.24 -7.28
N LEU A 145 -2.62 -13.31 -6.88
CA LEU A 145 -2.79 -12.04 -7.59
C LEU A 145 -1.49 -11.23 -7.62
N LEU A 146 -0.76 -11.13 -6.50
CA LEU A 146 0.52 -10.43 -6.46
C LEU A 146 1.56 -11.07 -7.37
N VAL A 147 1.63 -12.40 -7.43
CA VAL A 147 2.52 -13.11 -8.36
C VAL A 147 2.18 -12.75 -9.80
N ARG A 148 0.90 -12.82 -10.18
CA ARG A 148 0.43 -12.54 -11.53
C ARG A 148 0.65 -11.06 -11.94
N ILE A 149 0.39 -10.11 -11.04
CA ILE A 149 0.67 -8.69 -11.29
C ILE A 149 2.17 -8.46 -11.54
N ASN A 150 3.04 -9.04 -10.70
CA ASN A 150 4.48 -8.95 -10.89
C ASN A 150 4.94 -9.63 -12.20
N GLN A 151 4.33 -10.76 -12.59
CA GLN A 151 4.61 -11.42 -13.88
C GLN A 151 4.27 -10.55 -15.11
N LEU A 152 3.29 -9.64 -14.99
CA LEU A 152 2.99 -8.64 -16.02
C LEU A 152 4.04 -7.51 -16.10
N GLY A 153 5.06 -7.54 -15.25
CA GLY A 153 6.08 -6.50 -15.19
C GLY A 153 5.65 -5.28 -14.36
N VAL A 154 4.64 -5.40 -13.51
CA VAL A 154 4.09 -4.32 -12.66
C VAL A 154 4.40 -4.62 -11.20
N PRO A 155 5.31 -3.86 -10.56
CA PRO A 155 5.59 -4.05 -9.14
C PRO A 155 4.44 -3.52 -8.28
N ALA A 156 4.22 -4.16 -7.12
CA ALA A 156 3.11 -3.86 -6.22
C ALA A 156 3.52 -3.00 -5.02
N GLY A 157 2.64 -2.04 -4.67
CA GLY A 157 2.64 -1.32 -3.40
C GLY A 157 1.42 -1.70 -2.57
N CYS A 158 1.60 -2.11 -1.31
CA CYS A 158 0.53 -2.54 -0.41
C CYS A 158 0.46 -1.67 0.85
N GLU A 159 -0.71 -1.56 1.47
CA GLU A 159 -0.85 -1.11 2.85
C GLU A 159 -0.80 -2.32 3.78
N PHE A 160 -0.02 -2.23 4.84
CA PHE A 160 0.04 -3.24 5.88
C PHE A 160 -0.82 -2.79 7.06
N LEU A 161 -2.03 -3.34 7.15
CA LEU A 161 -2.96 -3.09 8.24
C LEU A 161 -2.86 -4.19 9.31
N ASP A 162 -2.88 -5.45 8.89
CA ASP A 162 -2.62 -6.61 9.74
C ASP A 162 -1.11 -6.83 9.88
N VAL A 163 -0.67 -7.33 11.05
CA VAL A 163 0.76 -7.53 11.35
C VAL A 163 1.25 -8.95 11.02
N ILE A 164 0.35 -9.86 10.65
CA ILE A 164 0.65 -11.25 10.30
C ILE A 164 0.65 -11.43 8.78
N SER A 165 -0.28 -10.78 8.06
CA SER A 165 -0.40 -10.87 6.60
C SER A 165 0.90 -10.58 5.84
N PRO A 166 1.81 -9.68 6.32
CA PRO A 166 3.12 -9.47 5.69
C PRO A 166 3.97 -10.74 5.61
N GLN A 167 3.80 -11.71 6.50
CA GLN A 167 4.54 -12.98 6.46
C GLN A 167 4.14 -13.84 5.25
N TYR A 168 2.92 -13.65 4.74
CA TYR A 168 2.39 -14.39 3.58
C TYR A 168 2.67 -13.73 2.24
N ILE A 169 2.79 -12.39 2.20
CA ILE A 169 2.84 -11.63 0.95
C ILE A 169 4.01 -10.64 0.84
N GLY A 170 4.75 -10.37 1.92
CA GLY A 170 5.74 -9.28 1.94
C GLY A 170 6.91 -9.48 0.97
N ASP A 171 7.24 -10.72 0.60
CA ASP A 171 8.24 -11.03 -0.43
C ASP A 171 7.82 -10.58 -1.84
N LEU A 172 6.53 -10.38 -2.09
CA LEU A 172 5.94 -9.94 -3.37
C LEU A 172 5.70 -8.43 -3.46
N VAL A 173 5.98 -7.68 -2.38
CA VAL A 173 5.69 -6.25 -2.28
C VAL A 173 6.97 -5.43 -2.45
N SER A 174 6.93 -4.44 -3.33
CA SER A 174 8.06 -3.57 -3.64
C SER A 174 8.10 -2.28 -2.81
N TRP A 175 6.95 -1.84 -2.30
CA TRP A 175 6.77 -0.66 -1.45
C TRP A 175 5.58 -0.86 -0.52
N GLY A 176 5.69 -0.40 0.72
CA GLY A 176 4.64 -0.52 1.72
C GLY A 176 4.14 0.82 2.24
N ALA A 177 2.89 0.86 2.74
CA ALA A 177 2.34 1.99 3.46
C ALA A 177 1.83 1.59 4.84
N ILE A 178 1.92 2.52 5.79
CA ILE A 178 1.19 2.50 7.06
C ILE A 178 0.15 3.61 7.00
N GLY A 179 -1.11 3.26 7.21
CA GLY A 179 -2.25 4.16 7.10
C GLY A 179 -2.33 5.18 8.24
N ALA A 180 -3.09 6.25 8.03
CA ALA A 180 -3.22 7.36 9.00
C ALA A 180 -3.77 6.92 10.37
N ARG A 181 -4.56 5.84 10.43
CA ARG A 181 -5.12 5.31 11.68
C ARG A 181 -4.13 4.43 12.45
N THR A 182 -3.06 3.98 11.81
CA THR A 182 -2.08 3.03 12.37
C THR A 182 -0.68 3.63 12.50
N THR A 183 -0.44 4.83 12.00
CA THR A 183 0.87 5.51 12.10
C THR A 183 1.32 5.73 13.56
N GLU A 184 0.39 5.93 14.50
CA GLU A 184 0.71 6.06 15.93
C GLU A 184 0.97 4.72 16.62
N SER A 185 0.56 3.60 16.02
CA SER A 185 0.67 2.28 16.61
C SER A 185 2.12 1.81 16.70
N GLN A 186 2.57 1.50 17.91
CA GLN A 186 3.90 0.93 18.16
C GLN A 186 4.11 -0.34 17.32
N VAL A 187 3.15 -1.24 17.28
CA VAL A 187 3.24 -2.52 16.57
C VAL A 187 3.48 -2.32 15.07
N HIS A 188 2.86 -1.30 14.46
CA HIS A 188 3.07 -0.98 13.05
C HIS A 188 4.43 -0.34 12.77
N ARG A 189 4.96 0.44 13.73
CA ARG A 189 6.32 1.02 13.64
C ARG A 189 7.38 -0.08 13.77
N GLU A 190 7.18 -1.03 14.68
CA GLU A 190 8.02 -2.22 14.84
C GLU A 190 7.97 -3.10 13.58
N LEU A 191 6.76 -3.37 13.05
CA LEU A 191 6.60 -4.08 11.79
C LEU A 191 7.39 -3.41 10.67
N ALA A 192 7.24 -2.10 10.47
CA ALA A 192 7.91 -1.35 9.42
C ALA A 192 9.44 -1.42 9.54
N SER A 193 9.99 -1.51 10.76
CA SER A 193 11.43 -1.65 10.99
C SER A 193 12.02 -2.93 10.42
N GLY A 194 11.20 -3.96 10.21
CA GLY A 194 11.60 -5.27 9.69
C GLY A 194 11.19 -5.54 8.24
N LEU A 195 10.39 -4.68 7.62
CA LEU A 195 9.97 -4.88 6.23
C LEU A 195 11.13 -4.71 5.26
N SER A 196 11.22 -5.59 4.27
CA SER A 196 12.27 -5.58 3.25
C SER A 196 12.03 -4.55 2.13
N ALA A 197 10.99 -3.75 2.23
CA ALA A 197 10.62 -2.69 1.29
C ALA A 197 10.64 -1.33 1.99
N ALA A 198 10.76 -0.26 1.20
CA ALA A 198 10.52 1.10 1.68
C ALA A 198 9.08 1.26 2.19
N VAL A 199 8.90 2.06 3.25
CA VAL A 199 7.60 2.24 3.91
C VAL A 199 7.25 3.72 4.03
N GLY A 200 6.07 4.09 3.49
CA GLY A 200 5.49 5.41 3.67
C GLY A 200 4.53 5.45 4.86
N PHE A 201 4.73 6.37 5.79
CA PHE A 201 3.84 6.63 6.91
C PHE A 201 2.94 7.82 6.61
N LYS A 202 1.62 7.63 6.60
CA LYS A 202 0.66 8.72 6.41
C LYS A 202 0.60 9.59 7.67
N ASN A 203 0.47 10.91 7.48
CA ASN A 203 0.12 11.81 8.57
C ASN A 203 -1.25 11.45 9.17
N GLY A 204 -1.51 11.87 10.40
CA GLY A 204 -2.76 11.60 11.10
C GLY A 204 -4.00 12.07 10.36
N THR A 205 -5.14 11.52 10.71
CA THR A 205 -6.44 11.87 10.08
C THR A 205 -6.85 13.32 10.33
N ASP A 206 -6.31 13.95 11.36
CA ASP A 206 -6.47 15.37 11.71
C ASP A 206 -5.52 16.30 10.95
N GLY A 207 -4.53 15.74 10.23
CA GLY A 207 -3.49 16.49 9.51
C GLY A 207 -2.15 16.54 10.23
N ASN A 208 -2.03 15.96 11.42
CA ASN A 208 -0.80 16.00 12.22
C ASN A 208 0.34 15.23 11.51
N VAL A 209 1.38 15.96 11.08
CA VAL A 209 2.57 15.42 10.43
C VAL A 209 3.56 14.85 11.46
N ARG A 210 3.61 15.42 12.67
CA ARG A 210 4.57 15.03 13.70
C ARG A 210 4.51 13.54 14.02
N ILE A 211 3.32 12.94 14.07
CA ILE A 211 3.17 11.51 14.35
C ILE A 211 3.82 10.62 13.29
N ALA A 212 3.83 11.06 12.02
CA ALA A 212 4.52 10.35 10.96
C ALA A 212 6.05 10.53 11.07
N VAL A 213 6.54 11.71 11.46
CA VAL A 213 7.96 11.95 11.74
C VAL A 213 8.43 11.05 12.90
N ASP A 214 7.67 10.97 13.99
CA ASP A 214 7.98 10.10 15.13
C ASP A 214 7.97 8.62 14.73
N ALA A 215 7.07 8.22 13.80
CA ALA A 215 7.03 6.87 13.24
C ALA A 215 8.28 6.53 12.43
N LEU A 216 8.80 7.49 11.64
CA LEU A 216 10.08 7.32 10.93
C LEU A 216 11.25 7.13 11.90
N LEU A 217 11.33 7.95 12.93
CA LEU A 217 12.38 7.84 13.95
C LEU A 217 12.35 6.48 14.65
N ALA A 218 11.15 5.99 14.98
CA ALA A 218 10.99 4.67 15.58
C ALA A 218 11.35 3.55 14.60
N ALA A 219 10.80 3.52 13.38
CA ALA A 219 11.01 2.44 12.42
C ALA A 219 12.47 2.31 11.94
N ARG A 220 13.27 3.36 12.05
CA ARG A 220 14.72 3.33 11.74
C ARG A 220 15.55 2.60 12.80
N GLN A 221 15.01 2.37 14.00
CA GLN A 221 15.72 1.70 15.08
C GLN A 221 15.55 0.19 15.02
N LYS A 222 16.42 -0.51 15.73
CA LYS A 222 16.26 -1.94 15.98
C LYS A 222 15.12 -2.17 16.97
N HIS A 223 14.33 -3.20 16.73
CA HIS A 223 13.24 -3.59 17.60
C HIS A 223 13.24 -5.08 17.89
N HIS A 224 12.67 -5.44 19.04
CA HIS A 224 12.35 -6.82 19.43
C HIS A 224 10.86 -6.88 19.75
N PHE A 225 10.12 -7.73 19.04
CA PHE A 225 8.67 -7.84 19.23
C PHE A 225 8.15 -9.23 18.91
N LEU A 226 6.93 -9.51 19.34
CA LEU A 226 6.27 -10.79 19.07
C LEU A 226 5.68 -10.77 17.66
N SER A 227 5.95 -11.81 16.89
CA SER A 227 5.37 -12.01 15.56
C SER A 227 5.33 -13.50 15.22
N VAL A 228 4.98 -13.85 13.98
CA VAL A 228 4.88 -15.21 13.49
C VAL A 228 6.03 -15.49 12.53
N HIS A 229 6.74 -16.60 12.77
CA HIS A 229 7.75 -17.13 11.85
C HIS A 229 7.09 -17.74 10.60
N LYS A 230 7.85 -17.93 9.51
CA LYS A 230 7.35 -18.57 8.28
C LYS A 230 6.79 -19.98 8.49
N SER A 231 7.23 -20.69 9.53
CA SER A 231 6.67 -21.99 9.97
C SER A 231 5.31 -21.90 10.68
N GLY A 232 4.78 -20.71 10.91
CA GLY A 232 3.53 -20.49 11.64
C GLY A 232 3.69 -20.41 13.17
N GLN A 233 4.89 -20.63 13.69
CA GLN A 233 5.15 -20.53 15.13
C GLN A 233 5.29 -19.08 15.57
N VAL A 234 4.74 -18.76 16.74
CA VAL A 234 4.99 -17.47 17.40
C VAL A 234 6.46 -17.36 17.76
N ALA A 235 7.07 -16.22 17.49
CA ALA A 235 8.49 -15.99 17.66
C ALA A 235 8.80 -14.58 18.14
N ILE A 236 9.95 -14.40 18.76
CA ILE A 236 10.54 -13.08 18.99
C ILE A 236 11.28 -12.70 17.71
N VAL A 237 10.90 -11.58 17.12
CA VAL A 237 11.56 -11.03 15.92
C VAL A 237 12.50 -9.91 16.36
N GLU A 238 13.76 -9.97 15.94
CA GLU A 238 14.73 -8.89 16.05
C GLU A 238 14.93 -8.25 14.68
N THR A 239 14.76 -6.93 14.57
CA THR A 239 14.92 -6.18 13.33
C THR A 239 16.22 -5.35 13.34
N ARG A 240 16.63 -4.91 12.15
CA ARG A 240 17.80 -4.01 11.97
C ARG A 240 17.42 -2.54 11.93
N GLY A 241 16.12 -2.22 11.84
CA GLY A 241 15.62 -0.92 11.46
C GLY A 241 15.49 -0.78 9.94
N ASN A 242 14.64 0.17 9.51
CA ASN A 242 14.37 0.46 8.11
C ASN A 242 14.61 1.94 7.83
N GLU A 243 15.75 2.25 7.21
CA GLU A 243 16.12 3.63 6.84
C GLU A 243 15.35 4.16 5.61
N ASP A 244 14.70 3.27 4.85
CA ASP A 244 13.95 3.59 3.64
C ASP A 244 12.50 4.06 3.94
N CYS A 245 12.25 4.54 5.17
CA CYS A 245 10.96 5.09 5.57
C CYS A 245 10.84 6.57 5.18
N HIS A 246 9.62 7.00 4.78
CA HIS A 246 9.29 8.38 4.44
C HIS A 246 7.87 8.74 4.86
N ILE A 247 7.53 10.02 4.89
CA ILE A 247 6.17 10.47 5.20
C ILE A 247 5.30 10.54 3.94
N ILE A 248 3.99 10.41 4.14
CA ILE A 248 2.96 10.63 3.11
C ILE A 248 1.99 11.69 3.61
N LEU A 249 1.89 12.80 2.88
CA LEU A 249 0.89 13.83 3.13
C LEU A 249 -0.44 13.41 2.49
N ARG A 250 -1.48 13.23 3.31
CA ARG A 250 -2.81 12.77 2.86
C ARG A 250 -3.96 13.76 3.18
N GLY A 251 -3.58 14.98 3.64
CA GLY A 251 -4.52 15.95 4.17
C GLY A 251 -4.98 15.64 5.60
N GLY A 252 -5.84 16.46 6.11
CA GLY A 252 -6.43 16.36 7.43
C GLY A 252 -7.76 17.09 7.47
N LYS A 253 -7.92 18.08 8.35
CA LYS A 253 -9.03 19.04 8.31
C LYS A 253 -9.00 19.86 7.04
N GLU A 254 -7.78 20.21 6.59
CA GLU A 254 -7.48 20.89 5.34
C GLU A 254 -6.56 20.03 4.47
N PRO A 255 -6.55 20.26 3.15
CA PRO A 255 -5.53 19.70 2.26
C PRO A 255 -4.11 20.12 2.68
N ASN A 256 -3.09 19.30 2.37
CA ASN A 256 -1.69 19.60 2.71
C ASN A 256 -0.71 19.24 1.58
N TYR A 257 -1.12 19.40 0.34
CA TYR A 257 -0.30 19.12 -0.85
C TYR A 257 0.38 20.35 -1.45
N ASP A 258 -0.04 21.56 -1.10
CA ASP A 258 0.49 22.82 -1.62
C ASP A 258 1.94 23.08 -1.16
N ALA A 259 2.63 23.98 -1.85
CA ALA A 259 4.04 24.28 -1.62
C ALA A 259 4.34 24.73 -0.17
N ARG A 260 3.41 25.43 0.49
CA ARG A 260 3.57 25.87 1.89
C ARG A 260 3.49 24.66 2.84
N SER A 261 2.56 23.75 2.60
CA SER A 261 2.42 22.53 3.36
C SER A 261 3.62 21.60 3.19
N VAL A 262 4.12 21.47 1.96
CA VAL A 262 5.36 20.72 1.65
C VAL A 262 6.54 21.33 2.41
N GLN A 263 6.72 22.66 2.37
CA GLN A 263 7.77 23.35 3.11
C GLN A 263 7.66 23.12 4.62
N ALA A 264 6.46 23.18 5.19
CA ALA A 264 6.24 22.97 6.61
C ALA A 264 6.57 21.53 7.03
N ALA A 265 6.15 20.54 6.25
CA ALA A 265 6.45 19.12 6.51
C ALA A 265 7.94 18.83 6.39
N CYS A 266 8.63 19.40 5.40
CA CYS A 266 10.08 19.28 5.27
C CYS A 266 10.83 19.93 6.44
N ALA A 267 10.36 21.06 6.96
CA ALA A 267 10.94 21.68 8.15
C ALA A 267 10.78 20.80 9.41
N GLU A 268 9.67 20.05 9.55
CA GLU A 268 9.51 19.04 10.62
C GLU A 268 10.54 17.90 10.47
N LEU A 269 10.74 17.38 9.27
CA LEU A 269 11.73 16.35 8.98
C LEU A 269 13.14 16.85 9.30
N ALA A 270 13.51 18.05 8.84
CA ALA A 270 14.82 18.66 9.08
C ALA A 270 15.10 18.84 10.59
N ARG A 271 14.11 19.34 11.35
CA ARG A 271 14.21 19.46 12.83
C ARG A 271 14.45 18.11 13.53
N ALA A 272 13.95 17.03 12.95
CA ALA A 272 14.16 15.67 13.44
C ALA A 272 15.47 15.02 12.93
N GLY A 273 16.29 15.73 12.14
CA GLY A 273 17.49 15.18 11.53
C GLY A 273 17.21 14.15 10.43
N LEU A 274 16.03 14.19 9.84
CA LEU A 274 15.60 13.27 8.78
C LEU A 274 15.73 13.92 7.40
N PRO A 275 15.93 13.13 6.33
CA PRO A 275 15.90 13.64 4.97
C PRO A 275 14.56 14.30 4.63
N GLU A 276 14.61 15.48 4.02
CA GLU A 276 13.44 16.20 3.56
C GLU A 276 12.83 15.53 2.33
N ARG A 277 12.20 14.37 2.52
CA ARG A 277 11.61 13.54 1.47
C ARG A 277 10.20 13.15 1.85
N LEU A 278 9.25 13.44 0.99
CA LEU A 278 7.84 13.11 1.22
C LEU A 278 7.13 12.66 -0.06
N MET A 279 6.10 11.87 0.12
CA MET A 279 5.12 11.52 -0.89
C MET A 279 3.84 12.30 -0.64
N ILE A 280 3.08 12.59 -1.69
CA ILE A 280 1.75 13.21 -1.56
C ILE A 280 0.69 12.23 -2.07
N ASP A 281 -0.28 11.95 -1.21
CA ASP A 281 -1.49 11.20 -1.57
C ASP A 281 -2.50 12.19 -2.18
N CYS A 282 -2.79 12.06 -3.47
CA CYS A 282 -3.71 12.92 -4.20
C CYS A 282 -5.17 12.71 -3.80
N SER A 283 -5.50 11.57 -3.17
CA SER A 283 -6.85 11.20 -2.73
C SER A 283 -7.17 11.69 -1.31
N HIS A 284 -8.11 11.05 -0.65
CA HIS A 284 -8.49 11.27 0.75
C HIS A 284 -8.85 12.74 1.05
N ALA A 285 -8.25 13.32 2.11
CA ALA A 285 -8.58 14.70 2.50
C ALA A 285 -7.94 15.73 1.57
N ASN A 286 -6.87 15.42 0.87
CA ASN A 286 -6.29 16.29 -0.15
C ASN A 286 -7.27 16.55 -1.31
N ALA A 287 -8.06 15.55 -1.69
CA ALA A 287 -9.14 15.70 -2.68
C ALA A 287 -10.51 16.09 -2.05
N GLY A 288 -10.59 16.33 -0.73
CA GLY A 288 -11.85 16.57 -0.04
C GLY A 288 -12.83 15.42 -0.21
N LYS A 289 -12.38 14.18 -0.35
CA LYS A 289 -13.16 12.96 -0.63
C LYS A 289 -13.93 13.00 -1.97
N GLN A 290 -13.59 13.90 -2.87
CA GLN A 290 -14.11 13.98 -4.23
C GLN A 290 -13.04 13.45 -5.18
N TYR A 291 -13.23 12.24 -5.70
CA TYR A 291 -12.19 11.54 -6.46
C TYR A 291 -11.69 12.31 -7.68
N GLN A 292 -12.55 13.07 -8.35
CA GLN A 292 -12.18 13.90 -9.52
C GLN A 292 -11.12 14.96 -9.18
N ARG A 293 -11.15 15.49 -7.95
CA ARG A 293 -10.19 16.52 -7.50
C ARG A 293 -8.76 16.00 -7.37
N GLN A 294 -8.53 14.69 -7.43
CA GLN A 294 -7.18 14.13 -7.52
C GLN A 294 -6.42 14.67 -8.74
N VAL A 295 -7.13 14.96 -9.84
CA VAL A 295 -6.53 15.56 -11.06
C VAL A 295 -5.98 16.95 -10.75
N ASP A 296 -6.71 17.78 -10.01
CA ASP A 296 -6.27 19.13 -9.66
C ASP A 296 -5.10 19.09 -8.68
N VAL A 297 -5.14 18.18 -7.69
CA VAL A 297 -4.01 17.94 -6.78
C VAL A 297 -2.77 17.52 -7.55
N ALA A 298 -2.91 16.58 -8.50
CA ALA A 298 -1.80 16.11 -9.32
C ALA A 298 -1.23 17.22 -10.23
N LYS A 299 -2.07 18.12 -10.76
CA LYS A 299 -1.63 19.28 -11.54
C LYS A 299 -0.82 20.27 -10.70
N ASP A 300 -1.26 20.56 -9.47
CA ASP A 300 -0.52 21.41 -8.54
C ASP A 300 0.87 20.82 -8.23
N ILE A 301 0.91 19.51 -7.89
CA ILE A 301 2.16 18.78 -7.66
C ILE A 301 3.06 18.83 -8.91
N ALA A 302 2.50 18.65 -10.11
CA ALA A 302 3.24 18.74 -11.36
C ALA A 302 3.83 20.14 -11.57
N ALA A 303 3.10 21.21 -11.23
CA ALA A 303 3.61 22.58 -11.28
C ALA A 303 4.76 22.79 -10.28
N GLN A 304 4.64 22.31 -9.04
CA GLN A 304 5.73 22.37 -8.04
C GLN A 304 6.99 21.63 -8.54
N LEU A 305 6.83 20.41 -9.08
CA LEU A 305 7.94 19.65 -9.65
C LEU A 305 8.59 20.38 -10.83
N ALA A 306 7.80 20.89 -11.77
CA ALA A 306 8.29 21.66 -12.91
C ALA A 306 9.02 22.92 -12.47
N GLY A 307 8.59 23.57 -11.38
CA GLY A 307 9.23 24.72 -10.73
C GLY A 307 10.50 24.39 -9.95
N GLY A 308 10.94 23.10 -9.93
CA GLY A 308 12.21 22.70 -9.32
C GLY A 308 12.09 22.02 -7.97
N GLU A 309 10.88 21.75 -7.44
CA GLU A 309 10.72 21.04 -6.17
C GLU A 309 11.26 19.60 -6.29
N ARG A 310 12.17 19.24 -5.39
CA ARG A 310 12.85 17.92 -5.37
C ARG A 310 12.54 17.08 -4.13
N ARG A 311 11.90 17.68 -3.11
CA ARG A 311 11.57 17.00 -1.85
C ARG A 311 10.31 16.14 -1.98
N ILE A 312 9.46 16.43 -2.99
CA ILE A 312 8.36 15.55 -3.38
C ILE A 312 8.97 14.38 -4.17
N ILE A 313 9.14 13.24 -3.50
CA ILE A 313 9.74 12.02 -4.10
C ILE A 313 8.72 11.13 -4.77
N GLY A 314 7.45 11.34 -4.51
CA GLY A 314 6.40 10.50 -5.09
C GLY A 314 5.00 11.01 -4.86
N VAL A 315 4.06 10.35 -5.55
CA VAL A 315 2.62 10.58 -5.43
C VAL A 315 1.87 9.26 -5.32
N MET A 316 0.72 9.30 -4.66
CA MET A 316 -0.23 8.20 -4.60
C MET A 316 -1.55 8.64 -5.22
N VAL A 317 -2.16 7.79 -6.06
CA VAL A 317 -3.41 8.08 -6.77
C VAL A 317 -4.36 6.90 -6.67
N GLU A 318 -5.59 7.14 -6.27
CA GLU A 318 -6.67 6.14 -6.32
C GLU A 318 -7.32 6.14 -7.69
N SER A 319 -7.14 5.06 -8.44
CA SER A 319 -7.51 4.90 -9.83
C SER A 319 -8.05 3.50 -10.11
N HIS A 320 -9.04 3.37 -10.99
CA HIS A 320 -9.54 2.08 -11.45
C HIS A 320 -9.88 2.15 -12.96
N LEU A 321 -10.34 1.02 -13.54
CA LEU A 321 -10.78 0.96 -14.94
C LEU A 321 -11.96 1.89 -15.21
N VAL A 322 -12.88 1.99 -14.24
CA VAL A 322 -14.09 2.80 -14.28
C VAL A 322 -14.06 3.78 -13.11
N GLU A 323 -14.40 5.03 -13.39
CA GLU A 323 -14.44 6.09 -12.38
C GLU A 323 -15.51 5.88 -11.31
N GLY A 324 -15.30 6.54 -10.16
CA GLY A 324 -16.26 6.61 -9.06
C GLY A 324 -16.24 5.38 -8.17
N ARG A 325 -17.39 5.12 -7.57
CA ARG A 325 -17.62 3.98 -6.68
C ARG A 325 -19.03 3.43 -6.87
N GLN A 326 -19.25 2.22 -6.41
CA GLN A 326 -20.55 1.56 -6.31
C GLN A 326 -20.75 1.00 -4.90
N ASP A 327 -21.98 0.82 -4.50
CA ASP A 327 -22.32 0.20 -3.22
C ASP A 327 -22.55 -1.31 -3.39
N LEU A 328 -22.27 -2.06 -2.31
CA LEU A 328 -22.60 -3.47 -2.23
C LEU A 328 -24.10 -3.60 -1.89
N GLU A 329 -24.91 -3.87 -2.91
CA GLU A 329 -26.33 -4.13 -2.75
C GLU A 329 -26.61 -5.62 -2.95
N ASN A 330 -27.35 -6.25 -2.02
CA ASN A 330 -27.68 -7.66 -2.11
C ASN A 330 -28.42 -7.97 -3.43
N GLY A 331 -27.90 -8.94 -4.17
CA GLY A 331 -28.49 -9.42 -5.43
C GLY A 331 -28.18 -8.59 -6.67
N ARG A 332 -27.45 -7.47 -6.55
CA ARG A 332 -27.01 -6.68 -7.70
C ARG A 332 -25.60 -7.08 -8.14
N ALA A 333 -25.45 -7.35 -9.46
CA ALA A 333 -24.14 -7.58 -10.04
C ALA A 333 -23.28 -6.31 -9.98
N LEU A 334 -22.03 -6.45 -9.53
CA LEU A 334 -21.09 -5.34 -9.50
C LEU A 334 -20.61 -4.96 -10.91
N ARG A 335 -20.42 -3.67 -11.13
CA ARG A 335 -19.81 -3.15 -12.35
C ARG A 335 -18.33 -3.48 -12.34
N PHE A 336 -17.87 -4.25 -13.33
CA PHE A 336 -16.47 -4.64 -13.48
C PHE A 336 -15.55 -3.41 -13.51
N GLY A 337 -14.48 -3.44 -12.71
CA GLY A 337 -13.48 -2.39 -12.69
C GLY A 337 -13.90 -1.08 -12.01
N GLN A 338 -14.96 -1.06 -11.20
CA GLN A 338 -15.38 0.09 -10.41
C GLN A 338 -15.23 -0.21 -8.92
N SER A 339 -14.71 0.75 -8.16
CA SER A 339 -14.45 0.61 -6.72
C SER A 339 -15.72 0.34 -5.90
N ILE A 340 -15.62 -0.49 -4.87
CA ILE A 340 -16.67 -0.70 -3.84
C ILE A 340 -16.33 0.00 -2.51
N THR A 341 -15.26 0.77 -2.48
CA THR A 341 -14.84 1.53 -1.29
C THR A 341 -14.82 3.03 -1.62
N ASP A 342 -13.69 3.72 -1.61
CA ASP A 342 -13.67 5.13 -1.97
C ASP A 342 -13.67 5.30 -3.50
N GLY A 343 -14.20 6.43 -3.98
CA GLY A 343 -14.23 6.73 -5.42
C GLY A 343 -12.84 6.85 -6.01
N CYS A 344 -12.63 6.29 -7.19
CA CYS A 344 -11.37 6.29 -7.92
C CYS A 344 -11.48 7.12 -9.21
N LEU A 345 -10.35 7.65 -9.70
CA LEU A 345 -10.26 8.16 -11.08
C LEU A 345 -10.51 7.02 -12.06
N GLY A 346 -11.11 7.34 -13.21
CA GLY A 346 -11.17 6.45 -14.36
C GLY A 346 -9.82 6.32 -15.05
N TRP A 347 -9.72 5.38 -16.01
CA TRP A 347 -8.47 5.11 -16.68
C TRP A 347 -7.93 6.29 -17.50
N ASP A 348 -8.79 7.03 -18.20
CA ASP A 348 -8.35 8.15 -19.07
C ASP A 348 -7.80 9.32 -18.25
N ASP A 349 -8.45 9.70 -17.15
CA ASP A 349 -7.94 10.71 -16.22
C ASP A 349 -6.63 10.27 -15.58
N SER A 350 -6.51 8.99 -15.25
CA SER A 350 -5.29 8.40 -14.68
C SER A 350 -4.11 8.50 -15.65
N ARG A 351 -4.32 8.25 -16.93
CA ARG A 351 -3.30 8.44 -17.98
C ARG A 351 -2.91 9.92 -18.09
N ALA A 352 -3.87 10.83 -18.09
CA ALA A 352 -3.59 12.27 -18.13
C ALA A 352 -2.75 12.73 -16.93
N VAL A 353 -3.01 12.19 -15.74
CA VAL A 353 -2.19 12.43 -14.53
C VAL A 353 -0.76 11.92 -14.73
N LEU A 354 -0.57 10.70 -15.24
CA LEU A 354 0.77 10.14 -15.51
C LEU A 354 1.55 10.98 -16.53
N GLU A 355 0.89 11.41 -17.61
CA GLU A 355 1.48 12.28 -18.64
C GLU A 355 1.92 13.64 -18.05
N ALA A 356 1.07 14.27 -17.23
CA ALA A 356 1.39 15.54 -16.58
C ALA A 356 2.59 15.43 -15.63
N LEU A 357 2.63 14.37 -14.80
CA LEU A 357 3.73 14.12 -13.87
C LEU A 357 5.05 13.83 -14.60
N ALA A 358 5.02 13.01 -15.66
CA ALA A 358 6.20 12.71 -16.48
C ALA A 358 6.73 13.98 -17.18
N ALA A 359 5.84 14.79 -17.74
CA ALA A 359 6.21 16.08 -18.34
C ALA A 359 6.85 17.02 -17.31
N ALA A 360 6.32 17.07 -16.08
CA ALA A 360 6.88 17.89 -14.99
C ALA A 360 8.31 17.46 -14.62
N VAL A 361 8.56 16.14 -14.53
CA VAL A 361 9.93 15.62 -14.28
C VAL A 361 10.87 16.01 -15.41
N LYS A 362 10.45 15.93 -16.68
CA LYS A 362 11.26 16.38 -17.84
C LYS A 362 11.59 17.88 -17.74
N ARG A 363 10.59 18.73 -17.43
CA ARG A 363 10.79 20.19 -17.26
C ARG A 363 11.76 20.49 -16.12
N ARG A 364 11.61 19.83 -14.97
CA ARG A 364 12.53 19.95 -13.84
C ARG A 364 13.98 19.63 -14.22
N ARG A 365 14.22 18.59 -15.02
CA ARG A 365 15.54 18.22 -15.53
C ARG A 365 16.14 19.27 -16.47
N ALA A 366 15.29 19.85 -17.31
CA ALA A 366 15.71 20.88 -18.27
C ALA A 366 16.00 22.25 -17.61
N GLY A 367 15.67 22.42 -16.31
CA GLY A 367 15.80 23.71 -15.63
C GLY A 367 14.90 24.79 -16.23
N LEU A 368 13.83 24.41 -16.94
CA LEU A 368 12.89 25.33 -17.58
C LEU A 368 11.95 25.94 -16.52
N PRO A 369 11.63 27.23 -16.61
CA PRO A 369 10.65 27.84 -15.71
C PRO A 369 9.29 27.17 -15.82
N ALA A 370 8.53 27.20 -14.71
CA ALA A 370 7.21 26.57 -14.58
C ALA A 370 6.15 27.16 -15.52
#